data_e57a623b3b9123c2286d41d80811ff4b
#
_entry.id   e57a623b3b9123c2286d41d80811ff4b
#
_cell.length_a   1.000
_cell.length_b   1.000
_cell.length_c   1.000
_cell.angle_alpha   90.00
_cell.angle_beta   90.00
_cell.angle_gamma   90.00
#
_symmetry.space_group_name_H-M   'P 1'
#
loop_
_entity.id
_entity.type
_entity.pdbx_description
1 polymer ?
#
loop_
_entity_poly.entity_id
_entity_poly.type
_entity_poly.pdbx_seq_one_letter_code
_entity_poly.pdbx_strand_id
1 'polypeptide(L)'
;LDRTQRIEHPLQVGKLNRAVSSHLEPGGKGINVSRAIKALGGSSIALGFSAGTNGRIMKDMLTAADIHHDFVDIAGQLRVNTQIIDAQGGHTEVNEPGNKLDDSDFLRLLDRMENYLDEGNIFVLSGSTPPEFPLKNYRKLCKTIKKHGCKLIIDAQGELLQEALRCEPDFVKPNIFELAEAVGDKPSAD
;
A
#
# COMPACT_ATOMS: atom_id res chain seq x y z
N LEU A 1 -5.66 1.46 7.04
CA LEU A 1 -6.34 0.45 7.86
C LEU A 1 -7.41 -0.25 7.03
N ASP A 2 -7.62 -1.55 7.31
CA ASP A 2 -8.69 -2.33 6.71
C ASP A 2 -9.66 -2.78 7.81
N ARG A 3 -10.95 -2.50 7.60
CA ARG A 3 -12.03 -2.88 8.52
C ARG A 3 -12.88 -3.95 7.84
N THR A 4 -12.96 -5.14 8.42
CA THR A 4 -13.86 -6.20 7.99
C THR A 4 -15.08 -6.23 8.91
N GLN A 5 -16.27 -6.05 8.33
CA GLN A 5 -17.56 -6.18 9.02
C GLN A 5 -18.33 -7.39 8.47
N ARG A 6 -18.79 -8.26 9.36
CA ARG A 6 -19.65 -9.40 8.98
C ARG A 6 -21.09 -9.11 9.33
N ILE A 7 -21.99 -9.42 8.40
CA ILE A 7 -23.44 -9.29 8.57
C ILE A 7 -24.11 -10.66 8.35
N GLU A 8 -25.24 -10.91 9.02
CA GLU A 8 -25.95 -12.21 8.98
C GLU A 8 -26.77 -12.44 7.72
N HIS A 9 -27.12 -11.38 7.03
CA HIS A 9 -27.98 -11.43 5.84
C HIS A 9 -27.28 -10.75 4.66
N PRO A 10 -27.69 -11.01 3.42
CA PRO A 10 -27.22 -10.27 2.26
C PRO A 10 -27.34 -8.76 2.46
N LEU A 11 -26.34 -8.00 2.03
CA LEU A 11 -26.32 -6.54 2.16
C LEU A 11 -27.56 -5.94 1.49
N GLN A 12 -28.36 -5.21 2.27
CA GLN A 12 -29.58 -4.56 1.80
C GLN A 12 -29.32 -3.07 1.59
N VAL A 13 -29.25 -2.67 0.32
CA VAL A 13 -29.09 -1.26 -0.06
C VAL A 13 -30.32 -0.45 0.37
N GLY A 14 -30.09 0.72 0.99
CA GLY A 14 -31.17 1.60 1.48
C GLY A 14 -31.82 1.16 2.79
N LYS A 15 -31.31 0.12 3.45
CA LYS A 15 -31.81 -0.35 4.75
C LYS A 15 -30.71 -0.39 5.81
N LEU A 16 -31.13 -0.52 7.08
CA LEU A 16 -30.21 -0.71 8.19
C LEU A 16 -29.66 -2.15 8.16
N ASN A 17 -28.34 -2.26 7.99
CA ASN A 17 -27.60 -3.51 8.12
C ASN A 17 -26.83 -3.48 9.45
N ARG A 18 -26.95 -4.52 10.27
CA ARG A 18 -26.22 -4.64 11.55
C ARG A 18 -25.09 -5.64 11.42
N ALA A 19 -23.87 -5.18 11.72
CA ALA A 19 -22.72 -6.07 11.81
C ALA A 19 -22.78 -6.91 13.09
N VAL A 20 -22.52 -8.20 12.97
CA VAL A 20 -22.36 -9.14 14.08
C VAL A 20 -20.93 -9.19 14.58
N SER A 21 -19.98 -8.80 13.75
CA SER A 21 -18.59 -8.60 14.15
C SER A 21 -17.94 -7.50 13.33
N SER A 22 -16.94 -6.85 13.93
CA SER A 22 -16.10 -5.87 13.27
C SER A 22 -14.66 -6.10 13.68
N HIS A 23 -13.76 -6.24 12.70
CA HIS A 23 -12.34 -6.42 12.90
C HIS A 23 -11.58 -5.31 12.17
N LEU A 24 -10.60 -4.71 12.83
CA LEU A 24 -9.74 -3.66 12.28
C LEU A 24 -8.31 -4.17 12.28
N GLU A 25 -7.61 -4.03 11.17
CA GLU A 25 -6.22 -4.46 11.04
C GLU A 25 -5.38 -3.48 10.21
N PRO A 26 -4.03 -3.50 10.40
CA PRO A 26 -3.15 -2.77 9.51
C PRO A 26 -3.31 -3.28 8.08
N GLY A 27 -3.62 -2.39 7.15
CA GLY A 27 -3.84 -2.72 5.76
C GLY A 27 -2.93 -1.96 4.81
N GLY A 28 -3.02 -2.33 3.56
CA GLY A 28 -2.21 -1.81 2.47
C GLY A 28 -1.16 -2.82 1.98
N LYS A 29 -0.94 -2.85 0.65
CA LYS A 29 -0.05 -3.84 0.01
C LYS A 29 1.36 -3.87 0.63
N GLY A 30 1.99 -2.71 0.89
CA GLY A 30 3.32 -2.63 1.50
C GLY A 30 3.36 -3.21 2.92
N ILE A 31 2.34 -2.95 3.74
CA ILE A 31 2.23 -3.55 5.08
C ILE A 31 2.03 -5.07 4.99
N ASN A 32 1.24 -5.54 4.02
CA ASN A 32 1.07 -6.98 3.80
C ASN A 32 2.38 -7.67 3.38
N VAL A 33 3.24 -6.98 2.62
CA VAL A 33 4.60 -7.47 2.33
C VAL A 33 5.40 -7.62 3.62
N SER A 34 5.39 -6.62 4.51
CA SER A 34 6.10 -6.70 5.80
C SER A 34 5.57 -7.82 6.69
N ARG A 35 4.25 -8.02 6.74
CA ARG A 35 3.62 -9.14 7.46
C ARG A 35 4.06 -10.50 6.91
N ALA A 36 4.11 -10.64 5.58
CA ALA A 36 4.56 -11.88 4.94
C ALA A 36 6.04 -12.16 5.21
N ILE A 37 6.91 -11.15 5.11
CA ILE A 37 8.33 -11.26 5.44
C ILE A 37 8.50 -11.72 6.90
N LYS A 38 7.78 -11.11 7.84
CA LYS A 38 7.81 -11.47 9.25
C LYS A 38 7.35 -12.91 9.48
N ALA A 39 6.26 -13.34 8.84
CA ALA A 39 5.77 -14.72 8.94
C ALA A 39 6.76 -15.75 8.40
N LEU A 40 7.62 -15.38 7.46
CA LEU A 40 8.71 -16.19 6.92
C LEU A 40 10.02 -16.12 7.75
N GLY A 41 10.01 -15.42 8.89
CA GLY A 41 11.17 -15.27 9.76
C GLY A 41 12.15 -14.18 9.34
N GLY A 42 11.79 -13.35 8.35
CA GLY A 42 12.57 -12.21 7.90
C GLY A 42 12.26 -10.93 8.67
N SER A 43 12.96 -9.85 8.32
CA SER A 43 12.77 -8.52 8.88
C SER A 43 12.61 -7.49 7.77
N SER A 44 11.78 -6.47 8.02
CA SER A 44 11.59 -5.33 7.12
C SER A 44 11.18 -4.10 7.90
N ILE A 45 11.29 -2.94 7.26
CA ILE A 45 10.82 -1.66 7.82
C ILE A 45 9.76 -1.12 6.87
N ALA A 46 8.55 -0.89 7.38
CA ALA A 46 7.47 -0.27 6.62
C ALA A 46 7.65 1.25 6.59
N LEU A 47 7.80 1.81 5.39
CA LEU A 47 7.90 3.25 5.14
C LEU A 47 6.63 3.76 4.46
N GLY A 48 6.35 5.04 4.63
CA GLY A 48 5.20 5.69 4.01
C GLY A 48 4.67 6.83 4.87
N PHE A 49 3.35 7.04 4.82
CA PHE A 49 2.69 8.15 5.53
C PHE A 49 1.71 7.64 6.57
N SER A 50 1.63 8.36 7.68
CA SER A 50 0.68 8.12 8.77
C SER A 50 -0.06 9.43 9.07
N ALA A 51 -1.34 9.35 9.44
CA ALA A 51 -2.13 10.55 9.72
C ALA A 51 -3.14 10.33 10.85
N GLY A 52 -3.21 11.29 11.74
CA GLY A 52 -4.23 11.40 12.77
C GLY A 52 -4.33 10.20 13.72
N THR A 53 -5.52 9.99 14.26
CA THR A 53 -5.77 8.91 15.24
C THR A 53 -5.66 7.53 14.61
N ASN A 54 -6.17 7.36 13.39
CA ASN A 54 -6.07 6.07 12.67
C ASN A 54 -4.60 5.71 12.38
N GLY A 55 -3.76 6.71 12.10
CA GLY A 55 -2.33 6.50 11.92
C GLY A 55 -1.63 5.99 13.18
N ARG A 56 -1.99 6.55 14.36
CA ARG A 56 -1.49 6.05 15.65
C ARG A 56 -1.92 4.61 15.90
N ILE A 57 -3.21 4.30 15.71
CA ILE A 57 -3.74 2.94 15.86
C ILE A 57 -2.98 1.96 14.95
N MET A 58 -2.73 2.32 13.69
CA MET A 58 -1.95 1.49 12.77
C MET A 58 -0.53 1.23 13.29
N LYS A 59 0.17 2.27 13.74
CA LYS A 59 1.53 2.16 14.28
C LYS A 59 1.56 1.27 15.53
N ASP A 60 0.60 1.42 16.44
CA ASP A 60 0.49 0.61 17.65
C ASP A 60 0.26 -0.87 17.30
N MET A 61 -0.60 -1.15 16.33
CA MET A 61 -0.85 -2.52 15.85
C MET A 61 0.39 -3.15 15.19
N LEU A 62 1.15 -2.39 14.40
CA LEU A 62 2.39 -2.87 13.79
C LEU A 62 3.45 -3.15 14.84
N THR A 63 3.59 -2.27 15.83
CA THR A 63 4.50 -2.47 16.98
C THR A 63 4.13 -3.72 17.77
N ALA A 64 2.84 -3.93 18.06
CA ALA A 64 2.35 -5.12 18.75
C ALA A 64 2.60 -6.42 17.95
N ALA A 65 2.64 -6.33 16.62
CA ALA A 65 2.97 -7.44 15.72
C ALA A 65 4.49 -7.60 15.48
N ASP A 66 5.33 -6.81 16.16
CA ASP A 66 6.79 -6.78 15.97
C ASP A 66 7.18 -6.52 14.50
N ILE A 67 6.48 -5.60 13.85
CA ILE A 67 6.77 -5.10 12.51
C ILE A 67 7.35 -3.69 12.64
N HIS A 68 8.61 -3.54 12.28
CA HIS A 68 9.28 -2.24 12.31
C HIS A 68 8.67 -1.29 11.28
N HIS A 69 8.55 -0.04 11.65
CA HIS A 69 8.00 0.99 10.78
C HIS A 69 8.63 2.36 11.05
N ASP A 70 8.71 3.18 10.02
CA ASP A 70 9.21 4.55 10.11
C ASP A 70 8.41 5.46 9.17
N PHE A 71 7.19 5.80 9.60
CA PHE A 71 6.25 6.61 8.83
C PHE A 71 6.46 8.10 9.03
N VAL A 72 6.26 8.86 7.98
CA VAL A 72 6.15 10.32 8.03
C VAL A 72 4.74 10.68 8.48
N ASP A 73 4.62 11.39 9.60
CA ASP A 73 3.32 11.90 10.06
C ASP A 73 2.90 13.11 9.23
N ILE A 74 1.70 13.05 8.66
CA ILE A 74 1.10 14.11 7.83
C ILE A 74 -0.21 14.59 8.42
N ALA A 75 -0.72 15.70 7.92
CA ALA A 75 -2.03 16.22 8.30
C ALA A 75 -3.18 15.32 7.81
N GLY A 76 -4.33 15.39 8.48
CA GLY A 76 -5.53 14.64 8.13
C GLY A 76 -5.73 13.37 8.94
N GLN A 77 -6.36 12.36 8.33
CA GLN A 77 -6.64 11.04 8.92
C GLN A 77 -6.22 9.95 7.95
N LEU A 78 -5.61 8.90 8.47
CA LEU A 78 -5.34 7.70 7.68
C LEU A 78 -6.67 7.05 7.29
N ARG A 79 -6.83 6.74 6.00
CA ARG A 79 -8.05 6.11 5.46
C ARG A 79 -8.33 4.75 6.07
N VAL A 80 -9.60 4.41 6.15
CA VAL A 80 -10.09 3.08 6.51
C VAL A 80 -10.85 2.50 5.33
N ASN A 81 -10.34 1.44 4.73
CA ASN A 81 -11.10 0.68 3.74
C ASN A 81 -12.02 -0.29 4.49
N THR A 82 -13.29 -0.32 4.15
CA THR A 82 -14.28 -1.19 4.80
C THR A 82 -14.71 -2.29 3.85
N GLN A 83 -14.59 -3.53 4.32
CA GLN A 83 -15.09 -4.73 3.65
C GLN A 83 -16.31 -5.24 4.42
N ILE A 84 -17.43 -5.42 3.72
CA ILE A 84 -18.64 -5.99 4.27
C ILE A 84 -18.79 -7.39 3.69
N ILE A 85 -18.81 -8.39 4.55
CA ILE A 85 -18.94 -9.80 4.17
C ILE A 85 -20.25 -10.32 4.76
N ASP A 86 -21.15 -10.79 3.89
CA ASP A 86 -22.41 -11.37 4.32
C ASP A 86 -22.36 -12.90 4.47
N ALA A 87 -23.39 -13.46 5.07
CA ALA A 87 -23.47 -14.90 5.35
C ALA A 87 -23.55 -15.79 4.10
N GLN A 88 -23.83 -15.22 2.93
CA GLN A 88 -23.88 -15.94 1.64
C GLN A 88 -22.56 -15.82 0.86
N GLY A 89 -21.53 -15.16 1.43
CA GLY A 89 -20.26 -14.93 0.79
C GLY A 89 -20.24 -13.70 -0.12
N GLY A 90 -21.28 -12.86 -0.08
CA GLY A 90 -21.28 -11.56 -0.74
C GLY A 90 -20.18 -10.68 -0.13
N HIS A 91 -19.41 -10.02 -0.99
CA HIS A 91 -18.29 -9.15 -0.60
C HIS A 91 -18.47 -7.77 -1.22
N THR A 92 -18.56 -6.76 -0.37
CA THR A 92 -18.69 -5.35 -0.78
C THR A 92 -17.58 -4.53 -0.14
N GLU A 93 -16.87 -3.76 -0.95
CA GLU A 93 -15.82 -2.87 -0.49
C GLU A 93 -16.25 -1.42 -0.58
N VAL A 94 -15.96 -0.66 0.48
CA VAL A 94 -16.12 0.80 0.54
C VAL A 94 -14.77 1.37 0.93
N ASN A 95 -14.07 1.95 -0.04
CA ASN A 95 -12.72 2.45 0.14
C ASN A 95 -12.73 3.98 0.26
N GLU A 96 -12.17 4.49 1.37
CA GLU A 96 -12.00 5.92 1.58
C GLU A 96 -10.89 6.47 0.67
N PRO A 97 -10.99 7.74 0.22
CA PRO A 97 -9.89 8.41 -0.42
C PRO A 97 -8.71 8.59 0.54
N GLY A 98 -7.49 8.51 0.03
CA GLY A 98 -6.31 8.83 0.82
C GLY A 98 -6.15 10.34 1.03
N ASN A 99 -5.22 10.74 1.91
CA ASN A 99 -4.82 12.14 2.06
C ASN A 99 -4.04 12.59 0.83
N LYS A 100 -4.25 13.85 0.41
CA LYS A 100 -3.34 14.50 -0.53
C LYS A 100 -2.04 14.83 0.20
N LEU A 101 -0.94 14.76 -0.51
CA LEU A 101 0.37 15.14 -0.02
C LEU A 101 0.76 16.48 -0.59
N ASP A 102 1.45 17.28 0.19
CA ASP A 102 2.20 18.41 -0.32
C ASP A 102 3.66 18.04 -0.66
N ASP A 103 4.37 18.96 -1.29
CA ASP A 103 5.77 18.72 -1.66
C ASP A 103 6.68 18.50 -0.43
N SER A 104 6.36 19.11 0.71
CA SER A 104 7.14 18.95 1.95
C SER A 104 6.97 17.56 2.55
N ASP A 105 5.78 16.97 2.45
CA ASP A 105 5.52 15.59 2.88
C ASP A 105 6.39 14.61 2.10
N PHE A 106 6.44 14.79 0.78
CA PHE A 106 7.27 13.95 -0.07
C PHE A 106 8.77 14.11 0.22
N LEU A 107 9.24 15.33 0.46
CA LEU A 107 10.64 15.56 0.82
C LEU A 107 10.99 14.90 2.16
N ARG A 108 10.09 14.95 3.15
CA ARG A 108 10.27 14.25 4.44
C ARG A 108 10.34 12.73 4.27
N LEU A 109 9.58 12.17 3.31
CA LEU A 109 9.69 10.74 3.01
C LEU A 109 11.06 10.40 2.40
N LEU A 110 11.56 11.22 1.48
CA LEU A 110 12.88 11.01 0.89
C LEU A 110 13.98 11.09 1.94
N ASP A 111 13.95 12.10 2.81
CA ASP A 111 14.89 12.27 3.93
C ASP A 111 14.88 11.04 4.86
N ARG A 112 13.68 10.53 5.17
CA ARG A 112 13.52 9.33 6.00
C ARG A 112 14.07 8.08 5.33
N MET A 113 13.88 7.95 4.02
CA MET A 113 14.41 6.85 3.23
C MET A 113 15.94 6.82 3.21
N GLU A 114 16.62 7.97 3.30
CA GLU A 114 18.08 8.05 3.28
C GLU A 114 18.75 7.18 4.35
N ASN A 115 18.08 6.98 5.50
CA ASN A 115 18.55 6.10 6.57
C ASN A 115 18.61 4.61 6.19
N TYR A 116 18.04 4.24 5.05
CA TYR A 116 17.88 2.85 4.61
C TYR A 116 18.43 2.61 3.21
N LEU A 117 19.05 3.62 2.58
CA LEU A 117 19.59 3.54 1.22
C LEU A 117 21.03 2.98 1.20
N ASP A 118 21.22 1.80 1.80
CA ASP A 118 22.48 1.09 1.77
C ASP A 118 22.51 0.10 0.60
N GLU A 119 23.69 -0.05 -0.02
CA GLU A 119 23.91 -1.00 -1.12
C GLU A 119 23.49 -2.42 -0.71
N GLY A 120 22.70 -3.06 -1.55
CA GLY A 120 22.17 -4.41 -1.32
C GLY A 120 20.84 -4.46 -0.56
N ASN A 121 20.39 -3.37 0.03
CA ASN A 121 19.04 -3.31 0.58
C ASN A 121 17.98 -3.46 -0.52
N ILE A 122 16.84 -4.03 -0.15
CA ILE A 122 15.72 -4.29 -1.07
C ILE A 122 14.57 -3.34 -0.73
N PHE A 123 14.19 -2.51 -1.67
CA PHE A 123 12.99 -1.68 -1.58
C PHE A 123 11.84 -2.28 -2.37
N VAL A 124 10.69 -2.40 -1.73
CA VAL A 124 9.44 -2.85 -2.36
C VAL A 124 8.48 -1.67 -2.43
N LEU A 125 8.24 -1.13 -3.62
CA LEU A 125 7.20 -0.14 -3.84
C LEU A 125 5.92 -0.86 -4.26
N SER A 126 4.93 -0.88 -3.35
CA SER A 126 3.74 -1.71 -3.50
C SER A 126 2.47 -0.92 -3.21
N GLY A 127 1.46 -1.09 -4.07
CA GLY A 127 0.14 -0.46 -3.95
C GLY A 127 -0.01 0.82 -4.75
N SER A 128 -1.07 1.58 -4.41
CA SER A 128 -1.39 2.85 -5.05
C SER A 128 -0.68 4.02 -4.37
N THR A 129 -0.49 5.09 -5.11
CA THR A 129 -0.04 6.38 -4.58
C THR A 129 -1.20 7.17 -3.95
N PRO A 130 -0.91 8.15 -3.09
CA PRO A 130 -1.89 9.12 -2.64
C PRO A 130 -2.58 9.85 -3.81
N PRO A 131 -3.80 10.40 -3.60
CA PRO A 131 -4.48 11.18 -4.62
C PRO A 131 -3.60 12.31 -5.16
N GLU A 132 -3.63 12.50 -6.48
CA GLU A 132 -2.89 13.56 -7.17
C GLU A 132 -1.36 13.51 -6.98
N PHE A 133 -0.81 12.37 -6.53
CA PHE A 133 0.64 12.23 -6.37
C PHE A 133 1.33 12.27 -7.73
N PRO A 134 2.26 13.22 -7.96
CA PRO A 134 2.86 13.39 -9.28
C PRO A 134 3.71 12.19 -9.69
N LEU A 135 3.55 11.69 -10.92
CA LEU A 135 4.37 10.62 -11.48
C LEU A 135 5.87 10.94 -11.45
N LYS A 136 6.24 12.23 -11.59
CA LYS A 136 7.64 12.68 -11.43
C LYS A 136 8.22 12.34 -10.05
N ASN A 137 7.40 12.40 -8.99
CA ASN A 137 7.81 12.06 -7.64
C ASN A 137 7.98 10.55 -7.47
N TYR A 138 7.09 9.75 -8.07
CA TYR A 138 7.24 8.30 -8.11
C TYR A 138 8.54 7.89 -8.84
N ARG A 139 8.80 8.50 -10.00
CA ARG A 139 10.07 8.33 -10.73
C ARG A 139 11.28 8.71 -9.88
N LYS A 140 11.19 9.82 -9.13
CA LYS A 140 12.26 10.26 -8.23
C LYS A 140 12.54 9.21 -7.15
N LEU A 141 11.51 8.60 -6.55
CA LEU A 141 11.67 7.47 -5.60
C LEU A 141 12.46 6.33 -6.24
N CYS A 142 11.99 5.82 -7.38
CA CYS A 142 12.63 4.70 -8.09
C CYS A 142 14.10 5.00 -8.40
N LYS A 143 14.38 6.18 -8.97
CA LYS A 143 15.75 6.59 -9.31
C LYS A 143 16.65 6.77 -8.08
N THR A 144 16.11 7.29 -6.98
CA THR A 144 16.86 7.44 -5.74
C THR A 144 17.30 6.08 -5.21
N ILE A 145 16.39 5.12 -5.15
CA ILE A 145 16.68 3.74 -4.72
C ILE A 145 17.77 3.11 -5.60
N LYS A 146 17.59 3.15 -6.91
CA LYS A 146 18.58 2.58 -7.86
C LYS A 146 19.93 3.24 -7.79
N LYS A 147 19.99 4.57 -7.63
CA LYS A 147 21.25 5.34 -7.54
C LYS A 147 22.14 4.90 -6.36
N HIS A 148 21.53 4.42 -5.27
CA HIS A 148 22.25 3.97 -4.07
C HIS A 148 22.58 2.46 -4.10
N GLY A 149 22.43 1.79 -5.24
CA GLY A 149 22.76 0.37 -5.36
C GLY A 149 21.76 -0.56 -4.68
N CYS A 150 20.60 -0.05 -4.24
CA CYS A 150 19.54 -0.85 -3.70
C CYS A 150 18.80 -1.61 -4.79
N LYS A 151 18.25 -2.78 -4.46
CA LYS A 151 17.34 -3.51 -5.35
C LYS A 151 15.94 -2.91 -5.26
N LEU A 152 15.27 -2.79 -6.40
CA LEU A 152 13.94 -2.23 -6.53
C LEU A 152 12.94 -3.27 -7.02
N ILE A 153 11.95 -3.56 -6.18
CA ILE A 153 10.81 -4.45 -6.51
C ILE A 153 9.55 -3.60 -6.63
N ILE A 154 8.76 -3.83 -7.68
CA ILE A 154 7.54 -3.07 -7.97
C ILE A 154 6.32 -3.99 -7.99
N ASP A 155 5.29 -3.63 -7.21
CA ASP A 155 3.94 -4.18 -7.25
C ASP A 155 2.94 -3.03 -7.45
N ALA A 156 2.87 -2.52 -8.67
CA ALA A 156 2.04 -1.39 -9.09
C ALA A 156 1.30 -1.72 -10.39
N GLN A 157 0.32 -0.89 -10.75
CA GLN A 157 -0.50 -1.05 -11.95
C GLN A 157 -0.58 0.27 -12.73
N GLY A 158 -1.06 0.18 -13.99
CA GLY A 158 -1.32 1.33 -14.85
C GLY A 158 -0.08 2.20 -15.07
N GLU A 159 -0.28 3.51 -15.03
CA GLU A 159 0.78 4.49 -15.27
C GLU A 159 1.96 4.39 -14.28
N LEU A 160 1.70 3.96 -13.04
CA LEU A 160 2.77 3.76 -12.05
C LEU A 160 3.71 2.64 -12.45
N LEU A 161 3.17 1.52 -12.96
CA LEU A 161 3.98 0.41 -13.46
C LEU A 161 4.80 0.84 -14.68
N GLN A 162 4.18 1.51 -15.64
CA GLN A 162 4.88 2.04 -16.81
C GLN A 162 6.02 2.99 -16.43
N GLU A 163 5.77 3.86 -15.45
CA GLU A 163 6.79 4.80 -14.97
C GLU A 163 7.92 4.10 -14.22
N ALA A 164 7.60 3.07 -13.43
CA ALA A 164 8.59 2.26 -12.73
C ALA A 164 9.49 1.48 -13.71
N LEU A 165 8.92 0.89 -14.76
CA LEU A 165 9.68 0.15 -15.79
C LEU A 165 10.77 1.00 -16.46
N ARG A 166 10.53 2.31 -16.62
CA ARG A 166 11.56 3.25 -17.12
C ARG A 166 12.72 3.49 -16.17
N CYS A 167 12.60 3.05 -14.92
CA CYS A 167 13.64 3.12 -13.91
C CYS A 167 14.40 1.81 -13.71
N GLU A 168 14.18 0.82 -14.59
CA GLU A 168 14.86 -0.47 -14.61
C GLU A 168 14.81 -1.19 -13.25
N PRO A 169 13.61 -1.51 -12.73
CA PRO A 169 13.48 -2.25 -11.48
C PRO A 169 14.10 -3.64 -11.62
N ASP A 170 14.60 -4.18 -10.50
CA ASP A 170 15.18 -5.52 -10.46
C ASP A 170 14.12 -6.61 -10.56
N PHE A 171 12.89 -6.31 -10.09
CA PHE A 171 11.77 -7.23 -10.16
C PHE A 171 10.43 -6.48 -10.25
N VAL A 172 9.48 -7.03 -11.01
CA VAL A 172 8.09 -6.56 -11.09
C VAL A 172 7.14 -7.73 -10.87
N LYS A 173 5.97 -7.48 -10.27
CA LYS A 173 4.95 -8.50 -9.99
C LYS A 173 3.58 -8.07 -10.55
N PRO A 174 3.42 -7.98 -11.86
CA PRO A 174 2.11 -7.73 -12.45
C PRO A 174 1.27 -9.01 -12.47
N ASN A 175 -0.06 -8.86 -12.38
CA ASN A 175 -0.97 -9.90 -12.85
C ASN A 175 -1.07 -9.86 -14.38
N ILE A 176 -1.79 -10.82 -14.99
CA ILE A 176 -1.89 -10.94 -16.46
C ILE A 176 -2.50 -9.68 -17.12
N PHE A 177 -3.46 -9.04 -16.46
CA PHE A 177 -4.12 -7.84 -16.97
C PHE A 177 -3.22 -6.62 -16.88
N GLU A 178 -2.54 -6.44 -15.74
CA GLU A 178 -1.56 -5.37 -15.52
C GLU A 178 -0.39 -5.49 -16.49
N LEU A 179 0.07 -6.72 -16.77
CA LEU A 179 1.14 -6.96 -17.73
C LEU A 179 0.69 -6.61 -19.15
N ALA A 180 -0.49 -7.09 -19.55
CA ALA A 180 -1.04 -6.83 -20.88
C ALA A 180 -1.23 -5.31 -21.11
N GLU A 181 -1.74 -4.58 -20.12
CA GLU A 181 -1.84 -3.11 -20.17
C GLU A 181 -0.46 -2.46 -20.31
N ALA A 182 0.54 -2.92 -19.54
CA ALA A 182 1.88 -2.33 -19.54
C ALA A 182 2.62 -2.54 -20.88
N VAL A 183 2.40 -3.66 -21.59
CA VAL A 183 3.03 -3.97 -22.90
C VAL A 183 2.17 -3.52 -24.07
N GLY A 184 0.97 -3.00 -23.85
CA GLY A 184 0.05 -2.55 -24.91
C GLY A 184 -0.62 -3.69 -25.66
N ASP A 185 -0.71 -4.88 -25.06
CA ASP A 185 -1.33 -6.08 -25.62
C ASP A 185 -2.67 -6.38 -24.92
N LYS A 186 -3.53 -7.19 -25.55
CA LYS A 186 -4.75 -7.69 -24.91
C LYS A 186 -4.45 -9.06 -24.29
N PRO A 187 -4.84 -9.31 -23.02
CA PRO A 187 -4.72 -10.64 -22.48
C PRO A 187 -5.52 -11.61 -23.33
N SER A 188 -4.88 -12.65 -23.87
CA SER A 188 -5.60 -13.76 -24.49
C SER A 188 -6.35 -14.52 -23.39
N ALA A 189 -7.60 -14.85 -23.66
CA ALA A 189 -8.47 -15.60 -22.74
C ALA A 189 -8.31 -17.12 -22.94
N ASP A 190 -7.10 -17.59 -23.26
CA ASP A 190 -6.78 -19.01 -23.40
C ASP A 190 -6.20 -19.59 -22.11
#